data_eec7bdfd5d3bf3b13816993a1495c106
#
_entry.id   eec7bdfd5d3bf3b13816993a1495c106
#
_cell.length_a   1.000
_cell.length_b   1.000
_cell.length_c   1.000
_cell.angle_alpha   90.00
_cell.angle_beta   90.00
_cell.angle_gamma   90.00
#
_symmetry.space_group_name_H-M   'P 1'
#
loop_
_entity.id
_entity.type
_entity.pdbx_description
1 polymer ?
#
loop_
_entity_poly.entity_id
_entity_poly.type
_entity_poly.pdbx_seq_one_letter_code
_entity_poly.pdbx_strand_id
1 'polypeptide(L)'
;MGAEKLDSTITGVEMFRKILDRGEAGDNVGILLRGIEKTDIKRGMVICKTGSVTPHAKFKAEVYILKKEEGGRHTPFHNNYRPQFYVRTTDVTGNIALPSGVEMVMPGDNLTIEVDLIQPIALSVGLRFAIREGGRTVGAGQVTEIIE
;
A
#
# COMPACT_ATOMS: atom_id res chain seq x y z
N MET A 1 -4.84 16.17 -3.20
CA MET A 1 -4.47 16.45 -1.81
C MET A 1 -3.37 15.49 -1.44
N GLY A 2 -2.15 15.99 -1.21
CA GLY A 2 -1.01 15.14 -0.84
C GLY A 2 -1.27 14.47 0.52
N ALA A 3 -0.65 13.33 0.75
CA ALA A 3 -0.66 12.70 2.06
C ALA A 3 0.03 13.65 3.04
N GLU A 4 -0.70 14.09 4.03
CA GLU A 4 -0.18 15.01 5.04
C GLU A 4 0.75 14.23 5.99
N LYS A 5 1.92 14.80 6.22
CA LYS A 5 2.80 14.36 7.30
C LYS A 5 2.37 15.10 8.56
N LEU A 6 1.99 14.35 9.57
CA LEU A 6 1.63 14.89 10.87
C LEU A 6 2.68 14.45 11.88
N ASP A 7 3.25 15.41 12.59
CA ASP A 7 4.14 15.14 13.70
C ASP A 7 3.37 15.25 15.01
N SER A 8 3.51 14.27 15.89
CA SER A 8 2.86 14.26 17.19
C SER A 8 3.71 13.54 18.24
N THR A 9 3.40 13.81 19.49
CA THR A 9 3.96 13.07 20.60
C THR A 9 2.94 12.05 21.10
N ILE A 10 3.38 10.80 21.25
CA ILE A 10 2.57 9.76 21.88
C ILE A 10 2.57 10.02 23.38
N THR A 11 1.38 10.24 23.93
CA THR A 11 1.18 10.54 25.36
C THR A 11 0.66 9.35 26.16
N GLY A 12 0.21 8.30 25.50
CA GLY A 12 -0.26 7.10 26.15
C GLY A 12 -0.41 5.94 25.17
N VAL A 13 -0.21 4.74 25.67
CA VAL A 13 -0.42 3.46 24.97
C VAL A 13 -1.32 2.60 25.83
N GLU A 14 -2.37 2.04 25.23
CA GLU A 14 -3.38 1.22 25.92
C GLU A 14 -3.66 -0.05 25.13
N MET A 15 -3.82 -1.15 25.82
CA MET A 15 -4.27 -2.42 25.26
C MET A 15 -5.24 -3.10 26.24
N PHE A 16 -6.42 -3.49 25.76
CA PHE A 16 -7.45 -4.13 26.58
C PHE A 16 -7.78 -3.35 27.87
N ARG A 17 -7.89 -2.01 27.79
CA ARG A 17 -8.15 -1.09 28.91
C ARG A 17 -7.04 -1.04 29.96
N LYS A 18 -5.85 -1.54 29.64
CA LYS A 18 -4.66 -1.41 30.48
C LYS A 18 -3.69 -0.44 29.87
N ILE A 19 -3.18 0.47 30.68
CA ILE A 19 -2.13 1.41 30.27
C ILE A 19 -0.83 0.63 30.19
N LEU A 20 -0.10 0.81 29.08
CA LEU A 20 1.18 0.19 28.85
C LEU A 20 2.28 1.24 28.83
N ASP A 21 3.48 0.86 29.25
CA ASP A 21 4.67 1.71 29.16
C ASP A 21 5.13 1.86 27.72
N ARG A 22 4.91 0.85 26.90
CA ARG A 22 5.25 0.84 25.47
C ARG A 22 4.39 -0.15 24.67
N GLY A 23 4.27 0.10 23.38
CA GLY A 23 3.76 -0.86 22.38
C GLY A 23 4.91 -1.46 21.58
N GLU A 24 4.78 -2.71 21.19
CA GLU A 24 5.76 -3.43 20.37
C GLU A 24 5.16 -3.86 19.04
N ALA A 25 6.03 -4.19 18.07
CA ALA A 25 5.59 -4.69 16.79
C ALA A 25 4.71 -5.94 16.93
N GLY A 26 3.55 -5.93 16.27
CA GLY A 26 2.55 -7.00 16.38
C GLY A 26 1.47 -6.76 17.41
N ASP A 27 1.63 -5.78 18.30
CA ASP A 27 0.62 -5.43 19.29
C ASP A 27 -0.56 -4.70 18.65
N ASN A 28 -1.76 -4.98 19.17
CA ASN A 28 -2.97 -4.22 18.85
C ASN A 28 -3.24 -3.24 20.00
N VAL A 29 -2.89 -1.98 19.80
CA VAL A 29 -2.90 -0.95 20.83
C VAL A 29 -3.72 0.27 20.45
N GLY A 30 -4.29 0.94 21.44
CA GLY A 30 -4.78 2.31 21.34
C GLY A 30 -3.65 3.28 21.67
N ILE A 31 -3.48 4.30 20.85
CA ILE A 31 -2.43 5.30 21.02
C ILE A 31 -3.06 6.68 21.17
N LEU A 32 -2.64 7.40 22.21
CA LEU A 32 -3.02 8.80 22.41
C LEU A 32 -1.97 9.71 21.79
N LEU A 33 -2.42 10.60 20.92
CA LEU A 33 -1.58 11.55 20.19
C LEU A 33 -1.86 12.97 20.67
N ARG A 34 -0.81 13.74 20.90
CA ARG A 34 -0.94 15.14 21.32
C ARG A 34 -1.21 16.04 20.11
N GLY A 35 -2.22 16.91 20.23
CA GLY A 35 -2.48 17.96 19.24
C GLY A 35 -3.01 17.46 17.89
N ILE A 36 -3.50 16.22 17.83
CA ILE A 36 -4.10 15.62 16.64
C ILE A 36 -5.55 15.27 16.94
N GLU A 37 -6.45 15.71 16.07
CA GLU A 37 -7.86 15.40 16.17
C GLU A 37 -8.19 14.09 15.41
N LYS A 38 -9.31 13.48 15.77
CA LYS A 38 -9.79 12.25 15.12
C LYS A 38 -9.98 12.44 13.61
N THR A 39 -10.34 13.63 13.18
CA THR A 39 -10.54 13.99 11.76
C THR A 39 -9.25 14.04 10.95
N ASP A 40 -8.11 14.24 11.62
CA ASP A 40 -6.79 14.30 10.96
C ASP A 40 -6.24 12.90 10.63
N ILE A 41 -6.75 11.88 11.32
CA ILE A 41 -6.29 10.49 11.19
C ILE A 41 -7.28 9.69 10.35
N LYS A 42 -6.75 8.97 9.36
CA LYS A 42 -7.51 8.07 8.51
C LYS A 42 -6.95 6.66 8.58
N ARG A 43 -7.83 5.68 8.38
CA ARG A 43 -7.41 4.29 8.21
C ARG A 43 -6.39 4.18 7.06
N GLY A 44 -5.35 3.41 7.30
CA GLY A 44 -4.26 3.22 6.33
C GLY A 44 -3.06 4.13 6.53
N MET A 45 -3.17 5.14 7.38
CA MET A 45 -2.01 5.93 7.79
C MET A 45 -1.04 5.11 8.61
N VAL A 46 0.24 5.42 8.52
CA VAL A 46 1.33 4.73 9.21
C VAL A 46 1.90 5.63 10.29
N ILE A 47 1.98 5.10 11.50
CA ILE A 47 2.70 5.74 12.60
C ILE A 47 4.13 5.21 12.58
N CYS A 48 5.10 6.09 12.50
CA CYS A 48 6.50 5.74 12.39
C CYS A 48 7.38 6.79 13.07
N LYS A 49 8.66 6.48 13.23
CA LYS A 49 9.65 7.47 13.64
C LYS A 49 9.69 8.59 12.60
N THR A 50 9.77 9.83 13.05
CA THR A 50 9.84 11.00 12.17
C THR A 50 10.89 10.83 11.08
N GLY A 51 10.49 11.03 9.83
CA GLY A 51 11.35 10.93 8.66
C GLY A 51 11.70 9.52 8.17
N SER A 52 11.22 8.45 8.85
CA SER A 52 11.56 7.07 8.46
C SER A 52 10.73 6.54 7.27
N VAL A 53 9.54 7.07 7.08
CA VAL A 53 8.64 6.70 5.97
C VAL A 53 8.08 7.96 5.32
N THR A 54 8.04 7.98 4.00
CA THR A 54 7.50 9.11 3.22
C THR A 54 6.37 8.64 2.31
N PRO A 55 5.34 9.49 2.06
CA PRO A 55 4.31 9.18 1.10
C PRO A 55 4.82 9.33 -0.34
N HIS A 56 4.39 8.40 -1.20
CA HIS A 56 4.72 8.37 -2.62
C HIS A 56 3.51 7.89 -3.44
N ALA A 57 3.44 8.32 -4.69
CA ALA A 57 2.37 7.93 -5.61
C ALA A 57 2.87 7.07 -6.77
N LYS A 58 4.12 7.26 -7.21
CA LYS A 58 4.67 6.54 -8.36
C LYS A 58 5.83 5.65 -7.98
N PHE A 59 5.76 4.41 -8.43
CA PHE A 59 6.80 3.42 -8.15
C PHE A 59 6.86 2.35 -9.22
N LYS A 60 7.99 1.65 -9.29
CA LYS A 60 8.13 0.39 -10.01
C LYS A 60 7.99 -0.77 -9.07
N ALA A 61 7.43 -1.84 -9.57
CA ALA A 61 7.25 -3.07 -8.80
C ALA A 61 7.42 -4.30 -9.68
N GLU A 62 7.98 -5.33 -9.09
CA GLU A 62 7.94 -6.67 -9.66
C GLU A 62 6.67 -7.35 -9.17
N VAL A 63 5.87 -7.86 -10.12
CA VAL A 63 4.56 -8.44 -9.83
C VAL A 63 4.40 -9.81 -10.44
N TYR A 64 3.61 -10.64 -9.76
CA TYR A 64 3.10 -11.91 -10.25
C TYR A 64 1.58 -11.82 -10.40
N ILE A 65 1.09 -12.16 -11.57
CA ILE A 65 -0.35 -12.14 -11.87
C ILE A 65 -0.90 -13.55 -11.67
N LEU A 66 -1.86 -13.70 -10.76
CA LEU A 66 -2.44 -15.00 -10.42
C LEU A 66 -3.15 -15.62 -11.60
N LYS A 67 -2.96 -16.94 -11.74
CA LYS A 67 -3.69 -17.76 -12.69
C LYS A 67 -5.16 -17.92 -12.28
N LYS A 68 -5.99 -18.35 -13.21
CA LYS A 68 -7.39 -18.68 -12.95
C LYS A 68 -7.55 -19.69 -11.83
N GLU A 69 -6.72 -20.76 -11.84
CA GLU A 69 -6.73 -21.83 -10.84
C GLU A 69 -6.35 -21.35 -9.44
N GLU A 70 -5.62 -20.24 -9.36
CA GLU A 70 -5.23 -19.58 -8.11
C GLU A 70 -6.26 -18.54 -7.63
N GLY A 71 -7.40 -18.44 -8.32
CA GLY A 71 -8.44 -17.46 -8.03
C GLY A 71 -8.26 -16.11 -8.72
N GLY A 72 -7.30 -16.00 -9.63
CA GLY A 72 -6.99 -14.79 -10.38
C GLY A 72 -7.91 -14.51 -11.56
N ARG A 73 -7.41 -13.70 -12.49
CA ARG A 73 -8.13 -13.35 -13.72
C ARG A 73 -8.18 -14.51 -14.72
N HIS A 74 -9.22 -14.49 -15.56
CA HIS A 74 -9.36 -15.42 -16.70
C HIS A 74 -8.81 -14.84 -17.99
N THR A 75 -8.72 -13.51 -18.06
CA THR A 75 -8.36 -12.75 -19.25
C THR A 75 -7.13 -11.90 -18.99
N PRO A 76 -6.35 -11.59 -20.02
CA PRO A 76 -5.24 -10.66 -19.91
C PRO A 76 -5.74 -9.25 -19.58
N PHE A 77 -4.83 -8.41 -19.11
CA PHE A 77 -5.06 -6.98 -19.02
C PHE A 77 -4.04 -6.20 -19.87
N HIS A 78 -4.42 -5.00 -20.24
CA HIS A 78 -3.64 -4.12 -21.09
C HIS A 78 -3.12 -2.91 -20.33
N ASN A 79 -2.36 -2.08 -20.99
CA ASN A 79 -1.92 -0.80 -20.45
C ASN A 79 -3.11 0.04 -19.97
N ASN A 80 -2.89 0.87 -18.94
CA ASN A 80 -3.93 1.65 -18.27
C ASN A 80 -4.96 0.83 -17.48
N TYR A 81 -4.65 -0.42 -17.14
CA TYR A 81 -5.44 -1.18 -16.19
C TYR A 81 -5.41 -0.52 -14.81
N ARG A 82 -6.56 -0.38 -14.16
CA ARG A 82 -6.74 0.40 -12.93
C ARG A 82 -7.32 -0.44 -11.79
N PRO A 83 -6.56 -1.38 -11.24
CA PRO A 83 -7.00 -2.16 -10.09
C PRO A 83 -6.81 -1.39 -8.78
N GLN A 84 -7.18 -2.04 -7.67
CA GLN A 84 -6.87 -1.57 -6.33
C GLN A 84 -5.57 -2.22 -5.82
N PHE A 85 -4.75 -1.41 -5.17
CA PHE A 85 -3.51 -1.82 -4.53
C PHE A 85 -3.74 -1.85 -3.02
N TYR A 86 -3.57 -3.01 -2.42
CA TYR A 86 -3.67 -3.21 -0.97
C TYR A 86 -2.28 -3.21 -0.37
N VAL A 87 -1.95 -2.13 0.32
CA VAL A 87 -0.64 -1.88 0.90
C VAL A 87 -0.82 -1.66 2.39
N ARG A 88 -0.27 -2.54 3.23
CA ARG A 88 -0.53 -2.54 4.68
C ARG A 88 -2.04 -2.55 4.95
N THR A 89 -2.56 -1.55 5.65
CA THR A 89 -3.98 -1.43 6.02
C THR A 89 -4.78 -0.51 5.11
N THR A 90 -4.17 0.03 4.05
CA THR A 90 -4.83 0.91 3.09
C THR A 90 -5.09 0.19 1.76
N ASP A 91 -6.07 0.67 1.05
CA ASP A 91 -6.32 0.33 -0.35
C ASP A 91 -6.42 1.61 -1.18
N VAL A 92 -5.83 1.59 -2.35
CA VAL A 92 -5.79 2.74 -3.25
C VAL A 92 -5.83 2.28 -4.69
N THR A 93 -6.60 2.99 -5.50
CA THR A 93 -6.63 2.75 -6.95
C THR A 93 -5.35 3.26 -7.59
N GLY A 94 -4.78 2.47 -8.49
CA GLY A 94 -3.59 2.87 -9.25
C GLY A 94 -3.70 2.47 -10.71
N ASN A 95 -3.04 3.24 -11.54
CA ASN A 95 -2.92 2.97 -12.97
C ASN A 95 -1.63 2.19 -13.23
N ILE A 96 -1.72 1.10 -14.00
CA ILE A 96 -0.57 0.30 -14.39
C ILE A 96 -0.08 0.73 -15.76
N ALA A 97 1.20 1.08 -15.84
CA ALA A 97 1.91 1.26 -17.09
C ALA A 97 2.81 0.04 -17.33
N LEU A 98 2.64 -0.56 -18.49
CA LEU A 98 3.43 -1.72 -18.93
C LEU A 98 4.76 -1.27 -19.53
N PRO A 99 5.82 -2.09 -19.41
CA PRO A 99 7.11 -1.78 -20.04
C PRO A 99 6.99 -1.73 -21.58
N SER A 100 7.90 -1.02 -22.20
CA SER A 100 7.97 -0.93 -23.67
C SER A 100 8.03 -2.31 -24.30
N GLY A 101 7.20 -2.52 -25.35
CA GLY A 101 7.11 -3.79 -26.06
C GLY A 101 6.16 -4.81 -25.43
N VAL A 102 5.58 -4.52 -24.28
CA VAL A 102 4.55 -5.37 -23.65
C VAL A 102 3.18 -4.75 -23.90
N GLU A 103 2.35 -5.42 -24.70
CA GLU A 103 1.01 -4.95 -25.03
C GLU A 103 -0.05 -5.46 -24.06
N MET A 104 0.16 -6.66 -23.51
CA MET A 104 -0.76 -7.28 -22.55
C MET A 104 -0.02 -8.14 -21.55
N VAL A 105 -0.66 -8.41 -20.43
CA VAL A 105 -0.19 -9.27 -19.37
C VAL A 105 -1.16 -10.42 -19.19
N MET A 106 -0.66 -11.64 -19.28
CA MET A 106 -1.43 -12.87 -19.12
C MET A 106 -1.46 -13.33 -17.67
N PRO A 107 -2.53 -13.97 -17.21
CA PRO A 107 -2.51 -14.68 -15.93
C PRO A 107 -1.34 -15.66 -15.86
N GLY A 108 -0.57 -15.63 -14.79
CA GLY A 108 0.65 -16.41 -14.60
C GLY A 108 1.95 -15.71 -14.96
N ASP A 109 1.89 -14.52 -15.51
CA ASP A 109 3.08 -13.74 -15.86
C ASP A 109 3.74 -13.11 -14.63
N ASN A 110 5.07 -13.06 -14.68
CA ASN A 110 5.92 -12.23 -13.83
C ASN A 110 6.50 -11.11 -14.66
N LEU A 111 6.40 -9.88 -14.17
CA LEU A 111 7.00 -8.74 -14.87
C LEU A 111 7.21 -7.55 -13.94
N THR A 112 8.00 -6.60 -14.39
CA THR A 112 8.12 -5.30 -13.74
C THR A 112 7.11 -4.34 -14.35
N ILE A 113 6.32 -3.67 -13.51
CA ILE A 113 5.35 -2.66 -13.90
C ILE A 113 5.68 -1.32 -13.26
N GLU A 114 5.18 -0.27 -13.85
CA GLU A 114 5.14 1.06 -13.25
C GLU A 114 3.72 1.35 -12.77
N VAL A 115 3.59 1.87 -11.57
CA VAL A 115 2.30 2.16 -10.93
C VAL A 115 2.21 3.62 -10.59
N ASP A 116 1.08 4.23 -10.95
CA ASP A 116 0.72 5.60 -10.59
C ASP A 116 -0.56 5.57 -9.75
N LEU A 117 -0.43 5.75 -8.45
CA LEU A 117 -1.55 5.75 -7.51
C LEU A 117 -2.32 7.08 -7.59
N ILE A 118 -3.64 7.02 -7.42
CA ILE A 118 -4.48 8.23 -7.43
C ILE A 118 -4.23 9.17 -6.24
N GLN A 119 -3.58 8.68 -5.20
CA GLN A 119 -3.16 9.47 -4.04
C GLN A 119 -1.89 8.87 -3.44
N PRO A 120 -1.01 9.71 -2.87
CA PRO A 120 0.19 9.23 -2.20
C PRO A 120 -0.15 8.40 -0.96
N ILE A 121 0.62 7.35 -0.74
CA ILE A 121 0.57 6.52 0.47
C ILE A 121 1.99 6.27 0.98
N ALA A 122 2.11 5.84 2.23
CA ALA A 122 3.41 5.48 2.80
C ALA A 122 4.00 4.27 2.06
N LEU A 123 5.06 4.48 1.33
CA LEU A 123 5.76 3.47 0.53
C LEU A 123 7.25 3.44 0.86
N SER A 124 7.83 2.25 0.72
CA SER A 124 9.28 2.03 0.78
C SER A 124 9.66 0.89 -0.14
N VAL A 125 10.91 0.89 -0.62
CA VAL A 125 11.47 -0.21 -1.40
C VAL A 125 11.43 -1.50 -0.58
N GLY A 126 11.02 -2.60 -1.21
CA GLY A 126 10.85 -3.89 -0.55
C GLY A 126 9.47 -4.15 0.03
N LEU A 127 8.59 -3.14 0.06
CA LEU A 127 7.24 -3.28 0.56
C LEU A 127 6.40 -4.18 -0.37
N ARG A 128 5.74 -5.18 0.21
CA ARG A 128 4.84 -6.08 -0.50
C ARG A 128 3.42 -5.53 -0.53
N PHE A 129 2.70 -5.86 -1.59
CA PHE A 129 1.31 -5.46 -1.77
C PHE A 129 0.52 -6.51 -2.54
N ALA A 130 -0.80 -6.45 -2.44
CA ALA A 130 -1.71 -7.24 -3.25
C ALA A 130 -2.42 -6.35 -4.28
N ILE A 131 -2.70 -6.91 -5.45
CA ILE A 131 -3.52 -6.28 -6.49
C ILE A 131 -4.88 -6.95 -6.47
N ARG A 132 -5.94 -6.15 -6.35
CA ARG A 132 -7.31 -6.67 -6.27
C ARG A 132 -8.23 -5.99 -7.26
N GLU A 133 -9.19 -6.77 -7.73
CA GLU A 133 -10.25 -6.34 -8.63
C GLU A 133 -11.58 -6.94 -8.16
N GLY A 134 -12.56 -6.09 -7.90
CA GLY A 134 -13.88 -6.55 -7.47
C GLY A 134 -13.88 -7.45 -6.23
N GLY A 135 -13.01 -7.17 -5.26
CA GLY A 135 -12.89 -7.97 -4.02
C GLY A 135 -12.06 -9.25 -4.17
N ARG A 136 -11.52 -9.53 -5.35
CA ARG A 136 -10.71 -10.72 -5.64
C ARG A 136 -9.24 -10.32 -5.84
N THR A 137 -8.33 -11.06 -5.23
CA THR A 137 -6.89 -10.89 -5.45
C THR A 137 -6.51 -11.42 -6.83
N VAL A 138 -5.94 -10.58 -7.66
CA VAL A 138 -5.52 -10.92 -9.02
C VAL A 138 -4.01 -10.89 -9.21
N GLY A 139 -3.27 -10.42 -8.24
CA GLY A 139 -1.82 -10.38 -8.28
C GLY A 139 -1.21 -9.99 -6.95
N ALA A 140 0.08 -10.13 -6.88
CA ALA A 140 0.90 -9.69 -5.75
C ALA A 140 2.23 -9.13 -6.27
N GLY A 141 2.81 -8.22 -5.53
CA GLY A 141 4.06 -7.61 -5.94
C GLY A 141 4.86 -7.02 -4.80
N GLN A 142 6.02 -6.53 -5.17
CA GLN A 142 6.97 -5.89 -4.27
C GLN A 142 7.51 -4.62 -4.92
N VAL A 143 7.56 -3.54 -4.17
CA VAL A 143 8.12 -2.26 -4.63
C VAL A 143 9.63 -2.43 -4.84
N THR A 144 10.12 -2.12 -6.03
CA THR A 144 11.54 -2.21 -6.38
C THR A 144 12.22 -0.86 -6.48
N GLU A 145 11.45 0.18 -6.87
CA GLU A 145 11.98 1.54 -7.03
C GLU A 145 10.86 2.56 -6.76
N ILE A 146 11.18 3.62 -6.04
CA ILE A 146 10.29 4.78 -5.86
C ILE A 146 10.65 5.82 -6.93
N ILE A 147 9.64 6.28 -7.67
CA ILE A 147 9.81 7.30 -8.72
C ILE A 147 9.45 8.68 -8.18
N GLU A 148 8.28 8.79 -7.50
CA GLU A 148 7.77 10.07 -7.00
C GLU A 148 6.85 9.91 -5.80
#